data_b9d7f6fdae446fec3ff2f7ed55d11c4d
#
_entry.id   b9d7f6fdae446fec3ff2f7ed55d11c4d
#
_cell.length_a   1.000
_cell.length_b   1.000
_cell.length_c   1.000
_cell.angle_alpha   90.00
_cell.angle_beta   90.00
_cell.angle_gamma   90.00
#
_symmetry.space_group_name_H-M   'P 1'
#
loop_
_entity.id
_entity.type
_entity.pdbx_description
1 polymer ?
#
loop_
_entity_poly.entity_id
_entity_poly.type
_entity_poly.pdbx_seq_one_letter_code
_entity_poly.pdbx_strand_id
1 'polypeptide(L)'
;MIMMVKYFLKVRWNLSLTIRLIYVCLFFLLFSKANSESYVKAGESLIWDSENKNYTANGDVEFKNDRFIAFADKMIANYIEENNEEIFTIIELYENVVIEFEEETFKGNYAIYTREDNIIKLTGNVSIESPSRILTGNELIADIDNNKRILNSANKETLVEVLLENNAND
;
A
#
# COMPACT_ATOMS: atom_id res chain seq x y z
N MET A 1 61.98 -13.42 -21.46
CA MET A 1 60.76 -14.28 -21.30
C MET A 1 60.18 -14.23 -19.87
N ILE A 2 60.94 -14.05 -18.82
CA ILE A 2 60.45 -14.02 -17.42
C ILE A 2 59.69 -12.73 -17.04
N MET A 3 59.96 -11.61 -17.68
CA MET A 3 59.33 -10.28 -17.38
C MET A 3 57.87 -10.19 -17.87
N MET A 4 57.52 -10.79 -19.01
CA MET A 4 56.17 -10.82 -19.56
C MET A 4 55.18 -11.63 -18.71
N VAL A 5 55.62 -12.74 -18.13
CA VAL A 5 54.76 -13.62 -17.31
C VAL A 5 54.34 -12.96 -16.01
N LYS A 6 55.20 -12.13 -15.39
CA LYS A 6 54.87 -11.34 -14.21
C LYS A 6 53.83 -10.22 -14.49
N TYR A 7 53.85 -9.63 -15.65
CA TYR A 7 52.82 -8.63 -16.05
C TYR A 7 51.45 -9.28 -16.27
N PHE A 8 51.42 -10.44 -16.93
CA PHE A 8 50.16 -11.17 -17.17
C PHE A 8 49.51 -11.70 -15.86
N LEU A 9 50.29 -12.15 -14.90
CA LEU A 9 49.79 -12.59 -13.60
C LEU A 9 49.26 -11.41 -12.78
N LYS A 10 49.93 -10.25 -12.83
CA LYS A 10 49.48 -9.02 -12.10
C LYS A 10 48.19 -8.46 -12.66
N VAL A 11 47.97 -8.51 -14.00
CA VAL A 11 46.72 -8.04 -14.64
C VAL A 11 45.57 -9.01 -14.32
N ARG A 12 45.79 -10.33 -14.29
CA ARG A 12 44.75 -11.31 -13.92
C ARG A 12 44.30 -11.16 -12.45
N TRP A 13 45.21 -10.85 -11.55
CA TRP A 13 44.88 -10.63 -10.13
C TRP A 13 44.05 -9.37 -9.92
N ASN A 14 44.39 -8.29 -10.61
CA ASN A 14 43.62 -7.04 -10.54
C ASN A 14 42.23 -7.20 -11.17
N LEU A 15 42.10 -7.95 -12.26
CA LEU A 15 40.80 -8.21 -12.89
C LEU A 15 39.87 -9.04 -11.98
N SER A 16 40.41 -10.02 -11.26
CA SER A 16 39.62 -10.82 -10.31
C SER A 16 39.19 -10.02 -9.07
N LEU A 17 40.01 -9.06 -8.62
CA LEU A 17 39.70 -8.20 -7.50
C LEU A 17 38.62 -7.17 -7.86
N THR A 18 38.70 -6.56 -9.06
CA THR A 18 37.68 -5.64 -9.56
C THR A 18 36.33 -6.32 -9.77
N ILE A 19 36.33 -7.53 -10.31
CA ILE A 19 35.09 -8.32 -10.47
C ILE A 19 34.48 -8.66 -9.10
N ARG A 20 35.28 -9.07 -8.11
CA ARG A 20 34.81 -9.30 -6.73
C ARG A 20 34.25 -8.05 -6.08
N LEU A 21 34.90 -6.90 -6.26
CA LEU A 21 34.39 -5.61 -5.78
C LEU A 21 33.05 -5.23 -6.42
N ILE A 22 32.89 -5.47 -7.73
CA ILE A 22 31.64 -5.24 -8.44
C ILE A 22 30.52 -6.13 -7.87
N TYR A 23 30.78 -7.41 -7.61
CA TYR A 23 29.79 -8.30 -7.00
C TYR A 23 29.42 -7.89 -5.58
N VAL A 24 30.39 -7.42 -4.78
CA VAL A 24 30.12 -6.90 -3.42
C VAL A 24 29.29 -5.62 -3.49
N CYS A 25 29.60 -4.68 -4.39
CA CYS A 25 28.78 -3.47 -4.58
C CYS A 25 27.37 -3.83 -5.09
N LEU A 26 27.25 -4.75 -6.05
CA LEU A 26 25.95 -5.21 -6.55
C LEU A 26 25.13 -5.90 -5.46
N PHE A 27 25.76 -6.68 -4.58
CA PHE A 27 25.14 -7.31 -3.45
C PHE A 27 24.61 -6.28 -2.42
N PHE A 28 25.38 -5.20 -2.15
CA PHE A 28 24.93 -4.13 -1.26
C PHE A 28 23.77 -3.32 -1.85
N LEU A 29 23.67 -3.16 -3.18
CA LEU A 29 22.55 -2.49 -3.82
C LEU A 29 21.23 -3.28 -3.71
N LEU A 30 21.30 -4.60 -3.54
CA LEU A 30 20.12 -5.45 -3.38
C LEU A 30 19.51 -5.37 -1.96
N PHE A 31 20.20 -4.80 -0.99
CA PHE A 31 19.72 -4.62 0.38
C PHE A 31 19.25 -3.20 0.70
N SER A 32 19.09 -2.33 -0.29
CA SER A 32 18.40 -1.07 -0.10
C SER A 32 16.93 -1.38 0.21
N LYS A 33 16.59 -1.51 1.51
CA LYS A 33 15.20 -1.46 1.94
C LYS A 33 14.66 -0.10 1.52
N ALA A 34 13.74 -0.07 0.59
CA ALA A 34 12.90 1.09 0.38
C ALA A 34 12.06 1.22 1.67
N ASN A 35 12.45 2.14 2.55
CA ASN A 35 11.57 2.53 3.64
C ASN A 35 10.37 3.22 3.00
N SER A 36 9.25 2.56 2.96
CA SER A 36 7.98 3.18 2.62
C SER A 36 7.54 4.00 3.82
N GLU A 37 7.51 5.30 3.64
CA GLU A 37 7.09 6.25 4.67
C GLU A 37 5.56 6.26 4.72
N SER A 38 4.99 5.97 5.91
CA SER A 38 3.56 6.14 6.15
C SER A 38 3.32 7.56 6.67
N TYR A 39 2.27 8.23 6.20
CA TYR A 39 1.90 9.55 6.68
C TYR A 39 0.39 9.76 6.74
N VAL A 40 0.01 10.76 7.53
CA VAL A 40 -1.35 11.30 7.63
C VAL A 40 -1.30 12.78 7.38
N LYS A 41 -2.22 13.31 6.55
CA LYS A 41 -2.50 14.73 6.38
C LYS A 41 -3.98 14.98 6.68
N ALA A 42 -4.30 16.17 7.18
CA ALA A 42 -5.66 16.59 7.48
C ALA A 42 -5.82 18.08 7.18
N GLY A 43 -6.94 18.48 6.59
CA GLY A 43 -7.23 19.86 6.24
C GLY A 43 -7.69 20.73 7.42
N GLU A 44 -8.30 20.12 8.44
CA GLU A 44 -8.86 20.88 9.58
C GLU A 44 -8.09 20.65 10.88
N SER A 45 -7.91 19.40 11.30
CA SER A 45 -7.20 19.07 12.54
C SER A 45 -6.58 17.69 12.54
N LEU A 46 -5.42 17.57 13.21
CA LEU A 46 -4.76 16.32 13.53
C LEU A 46 -4.51 16.28 15.05
N ILE A 47 -5.14 15.35 15.73
CA ILE A 47 -5.04 15.14 17.18
C ILE A 47 -4.23 13.86 17.38
N TRP A 48 -3.18 13.98 18.19
CA TRP A 48 -2.38 12.84 18.65
C TRP A 48 -2.69 12.57 20.13
N ASP A 49 -3.18 11.40 20.44
CA ASP A 49 -3.46 10.92 21.79
C ASP A 49 -2.45 9.82 22.15
N SER A 50 -1.42 10.19 22.87
CA SER A 50 -0.36 9.28 23.28
C SER A 50 -0.78 8.29 24.39
N GLU A 51 -1.82 8.61 25.16
CA GLU A 51 -2.37 7.74 26.20
C GLU A 51 -3.17 6.60 25.56
N ASN A 52 -4.04 6.92 24.60
CA ASN A 52 -4.88 5.96 23.90
C ASN A 52 -4.22 5.39 22.63
N LYS A 53 -2.97 5.81 22.32
CA LYS A 53 -2.20 5.33 21.16
C LYS A 53 -2.96 5.46 19.85
N ASN A 54 -3.51 6.64 19.58
CA ASN A 54 -4.21 6.91 18.33
C ASN A 54 -3.97 8.32 17.78
N TYR A 55 -4.25 8.45 16.49
CA TYR A 55 -4.38 9.72 15.77
C TYR A 55 -5.82 9.88 15.31
N THR A 56 -6.38 11.06 15.49
CA THR A 56 -7.67 11.47 14.89
C THR A 56 -7.41 12.62 13.93
N ALA A 57 -7.74 12.44 12.66
CA ALA A 57 -7.62 13.44 11.61
C ALA A 57 -9.01 13.83 11.11
N ASN A 58 -9.24 15.13 10.87
CA ASN A 58 -10.52 15.66 10.38
C ASN A 58 -10.28 16.61 9.20
N GLY A 59 -11.20 16.59 8.23
CA GLY A 59 -11.25 17.43 7.04
C GLY A 59 -10.22 17.02 5.99
N ASP A 60 -10.67 16.66 4.80
CA ASP A 60 -9.80 16.33 3.64
C ASP A 60 -8.60 15.45 4.02
N VAL A 61 -8.88 14.35 4.71
CA VAL A 61 -7.83 13.45 5.21
C VAL A 61 -7.19 12.68 4.06
N GLU A 62 -5.86 12.67 4.01
CA GLU A 62 -5.05 11.80 3.17
C GLU A 62 -4.17 10.91 4.06
N PHE A 63 -4.34 9.60 3.94
CA PHE A 63 -3.49 8.58 4.55
C PHE A 63 -2.72 7.84 3.46
N LYS A 64 -1.44 7.59 3.70
CA LYS A 64 -0.62 6.75 2.82
C LYS A 64 0.23 5.78 3.64
N ASN A 65 0.32 4.56 3.15
CA ASN A 65 1.31 3.58 3.59
C ASN A 65 2.02 2.94 2.37
N ASP A 66 2.72 1.84 2.58
CA ASP A 66 3.43 1.09 1.54
C ASP A 66 2.51 0.34 0.57
N ARG A 67 1.22 0.25 0.86
CA ARG A 67 0.26 -0.55 0.11
C ARG A 67 -0.74 0.28 -0.67
N PHE A 68 -1.29 1.33 -0.07
CA PHE A 68 -2.38 2.12 -0.65
C PHE A 68 -2.35 3.58 -0.19
N ILE A 69 -3.11 4.39 -0.90
CA ILE A 69 -3.45 5.75 -0.50
C ILE A 69 -4.95 5.79 -0.22
N ALA A 70 -5.34 6.45 0.87
CA ALA A 70 -6.75 6.59 1.24
C ALA A 70 -7.11 8.05 1.51
N PHE A 71 -8.33 8.41 1.14
CA PHE A 71 -8.94 9.72 1.38
C PHE A 71 -10.27 9.53 2.11
N ALA A 72 -10.61 10.46 3.01
CA ALA A 72 -11.86 10.47 3.76
C ALA A 72 -12.11 11.83 4.40
N ASP A 73 -13.29 12.09 4.95
CA ASP A 73 -13.57 13.31 5.70
C ASP A 73 -13.00 13.22 7.12
N LYS A 74 -12.90 11.99 7.67
CA LYS A 74 -12.32 11.74 9.00
C LYS A 74 -11.58 10.41 9.03
N MET A 75 -10.54 10.35 9.87
CA MET A 75 -9.78 9.12 10.14
C MET A 75 -9.50 8.99 11.64
N ILE A 76 -9.53 7.72 12.11
CA ILE A 76 -8.95 7.31 13.39
C ILE A 76 -7.95 6.21 13.10
N ALA A 77 -6.70 6.39 13.52
CA ALA A 77 -5.63 5.42 13.30
C ALA A 77 -5.01 5.01 14.64
N ASN A 78 -5.14 3.77 15.01
CA ASN A 78 -4.49 3.19 16.17
C ASN A 78 -3.08 2.73 15.81
N TYR A 79 -2.14 2.92 16.73
CA TYR A 79 -0.75 2.51 16.54
C TYR A 79 -0.20 1.75 17.74
N ILE A 80 0.87 1.02 17.51
CA ILE A 80 1.74 0.44 18.53
C ILE A 80 3.14 1.03 18.36
N GLU A 81 3.94 0.95 19.42
CA GLU A 81 5.35 1.35 19.38
C GLU A 81 6.22 0.10 19.37
N GLU A 82 7.02 -0.05 18.32
CA GLU A 82 8.02 -1.11 18.19
C GLU A 82 9.36 -0.49 17.77
N ASN A 83 10.45 -0.80 18.49
CA ASN A 83 11.81 -0.31 18.18
C ASN A 83 11.93 1.22 18.07
N ASN A 84 11.15 1.98 18.84
CA ASN A 84 10.99 3.44 18.78
C ASN A 84 10.35 3.96 17.49
N GLU A 85 9.61 3.13 16.78
CA GLU A 85 8.80 3.51 15.62
C GLU A 85 7.32 3.29 15.92
N GLU A 86 6.47 4.21 15.48
CA GLU A 86 5.02 4.07 15.55
C GLU A 86 4.52 3.29 14.32
N ILE A 87 3.78 2.23 14.57
CA ILE A 87 3.26 1.35 13.52
C ILE A 87 1.75 1.37 13.59
N PHE A 88 1.08 1.90 12.56
CA PHE A 88 -0.38 1.85 12.45
C PHE A 88 -0.86 0.42 12.32
N THR A 89 -1.83 0.04 13.17
CA THR A 89 -2.39 -1.33 13.22
C THR A 89 -3.80 -1.41 12.71
N ILE A 90 -4.64 -0.45 13.07
CA ILE A 90 -6.04 -0.34 12.63
C ILE A 90 -6.28 1.09 12.17
N ILE A 91 -6.87 1.24 10.98
CA ILE A 91 -7.22 2.54 10.42
C ILE A 91 -8.69 2.51 10.05
N GLU A 92 -9.44 3.42 10.63
CA GLU A 92 -10.85 3.64 10.35
C GLU A 92 -11.03 4.94 9.58
N LEU A 93 -11.74 4.89 8.46
CA LEU A 93 -12.01 6.00 7.56
C LEU A 93 -13.53 6.21 7.51
N TYR A 94 -13.95 7.46 7.62
CA TYR A 94 -15.35 7.83 7.71
C TYR A 94 -15.69 8.87 6.67
N GLU A 95 -16.80 8.65 5.98
CA GLU A 95 -17.42 9.54 5.00
C GLU A 95 -16.55 9.80 3.76
N ASN A 96 -17.14 9.75 2.58
CA ASN A 96 -16.48 9.99 1.29
C ASN A 96 -15.18 9.19 1.10
N VAL A 97 -15.17 7.93 1.57
CA VAL A 97 -13.98 7.11 1.53
C VAL A 97 -13.60 6.74 0.11
N VAL A 98 -12.35 7.02 -0.26
CA VAL A 98 -11.71 6.59 -1.51
C VAL A 98 -10.38 5.94 -1.17
N ILE A 99 -10.14 4.71 -1.66
CA ILE A 99 -8.89 3.98 -1.46
C ILE A 99 -8.32 3.63 -2.83
N GLU A 100 -7.12 4.10 -3.11
CA GLU A 100 -6.36 3.80 -4.32
C GLU A 100 -5.36 2.67 -4.03
N PHE A 101 -5.55 1.54 -4.68
CA PHE A 101 -4.72 0.35 -4.56
C PHE A 101 -4.38 -0.19 -5.95
N GLU A 102 -3.09 -0.14 -6.32
CA GLU A 102 -2.61 -0.53 -7.66
C GLU A 102 -3.40 0.20 -8.78
N GLU A 103 -4.12 -0.54 -9.64
CA GLU A 103 -4.96 0.01 -10.70
C GLU A 103 -6.46 0.04 -10.31
N GLU A 104 -6.78 -0.25 -9.06
CA GLU A 104 -8.15 -0.26 -8.53
C GLU A 104 -8.41 0.94 -7.62
N THR A 105 -9.61 1.50 -7.70
CA THR A 105 -10.13 2.51 -6.78
C THR A 105 -11.36 1.95 -6.07
N PHE A 106 -11.31 1.88 -4.74
CA PHE A 106 -12.44 1.49 -3.91
C PHE A 106 -13.11 2.73 -3.35
N LYS A 107 -14.43 2.84 -3.45
CA LYS A 107 -15.22 3.96 -2.90
C LYS A 107 -16.31 3.43 -1.98
N GLY A 108 -16.61 4.16 -0.91
CA GLY A 108 -17.66 3.81 0.05
C GLY A 108 -17.85 4.87 1.12
N ASN A 109 -18.66 4.57 2.14
CA ASN A 109 -18.96 5.53 3.21
C ASN A 109 -18.10 5.31 4.47
N TYR A 110 -17.66 4.08 4.71
CA TYR A 110 -16.82 3.73 5.85
C TYR A 110 -15.86 2.60 5.46
N ALA A 111 -14.62 2.72 5.91
CA ALA A 111 -13.64 1.64 5.76
C ALA A 111 -12.89 1.37 7.05
N ILE A 112 -12.50 0.12 7.24
CA ILE A 112 -11.55 -0.30 8.25
C ILE A 112 -10.44 -1.11 7.57
N TYR A 113 -9.20 -0.74 7.82
CA TYR A 113 -8.01 -1.51 7.45
C TYR A 113 -7.40 -2.12 8.70
N THR A 114 -7.10 -3.42 8.64
CA THR A 114 -6.39 -4.15 9.69
C THR A 114 -5.06 -4.62 9.14
N ARG A 115 -3.97 -4.14 9.73
CA ARG A 115 -2.60 -4.45 9.28
C ARG A 115 -2.23 -5.92 9.48
N GLU A 116 -2.68 -6.54 10.57
CA GLU A 116 -2.34 -7.92 10.90
C GLU A 116 -2.72 -8.90 9.78
N ASP A 117 -3.91 -8.70 9.20
CA ASP A 117 -4.47 -9.55 8.15
C ASP A 117 -4.32 -8.95 6.75
N ASN A 118 -3.84 -7.71 6.64
CA ASN A 118 -3.84 -6.91 5.41
C ASN A 118 -5.21 -6.88 4.71
N ILE A 119 -6.28 -6.74 5.51
CA ILE A 119 -7.66 -6.70 5.02
C ILE A 119 -8.21 -5.28 5.09
N ILE A 120 -8.81 -4.83 3.98
CA ILE A 120 -9.67 -3.65 3.93
C ILE A 120 -11.11 -4.14 3.89
N LYS A 121 -11.94 -3.69 4.83
CA LYS A 121 -13.39 -3.85 4.78
C LYS A 121 -14.01 -2.48 4.54
N LEU A 122 -14.79 -2.36 3.46
CA LEU A 122 -15.46 -1.13 3.04
C LEU A 122 -16.96 -1.34 3.02
N THR A 123 -17.75 -0.37 3.49
CA THR A 123 -19.20 -0.49 3.57
C THR A 123 -19.90 0.81 3.16
N GLY A 124 -21.15 0.63 2.66
CA GLY A 124 -22.06 1.71 2.27
C GLY A 124 -21.78 2.27 0.88
N ASN A 125 -22.65 1.99 -0.08
CA ASN A 125 -22.54 2.43 -1.48
C ASN A 125 -21.19 2.09 -2.11
N VAL A 126 -20.78 0.84 -1.98
CA VAL A 126 -19.44 0.41 -2.39
C VAL A 126 -19.34 0.33 -3.91
N SER A 127 -18.28 0.90 -4.48
CA SER A 127 -17.82 0.62 -5.84
C SER A 127 -16.34 0.22 -5.88
N ILE A 128 -15.99 -0.64 -6.82
CA ILE A 128 -14.63 -0.99 -7.22
C ILE A 128 -14.50 -0.60 -8.67
N GLU A 129 -13.62 0.34 -8.95
CA GLU A 129 -13.36 0.85 -10.30
C GLU A 129 -11.97 0.41 -10.75
N SER A 130 -11.86 -0.14 -11.95
CA SER A 130 -10.61 -0.49 -12.62
C SER A 130 -10.72 -0.15 -14.12
N PRO A 131 -9.62 -0.16 -14.90
CA PRO A 131 -9.63 0.26 -16.29
C PRO A 131 -10.63 -0.50 -17.21
N SER A 132 -11.06 -1.69 -16.82
CA SER A 132 -11.91 -2.55 -17.65
C SER A 132 -13.26 -2.90 -17.03
N ARG A 133 -13.54 -2.48 -15.80
CA ARG A 133 -14.77 -2.87 -15.10
C ARG A 133 -15.11 -1.95 -13.94
N ILE A 134 -16.38 -1.85 -13.64
CA ILE A 134 -16.91 -1.27 -12.41
C ILE A 134 -17.77 -2.33 -11.73
N LEU A 135 -17.55 -2.56 -10.44
CA LEU A 135 -18.37 -3.43 -9.61
C LEU A 135 -19.02 -2.60 -8.53
N THR A 136 -20.31 -2.84 -8.28
CA THR A 136 -21.06 -2.13 -7.23
C THR A 136 -21.71 -3.11 -6.26
N GLY A 137 -21.78 -2.71 -4.99
CA GLY A 137 -22.35 -3.51 -3.93
C GLY A 137 -22.53 -2.69 -2.65
N ASN A 138 -22.65 -3.36 -1.50
CA ASN A 138 -22.82 -2.69 -0.22
C ASN A 138 -21.66 -2.91 0.77
N GLU A 139 -20.98 -4.02 0.62
CA GLU A 139 -19.81 -4.37 1.43
C GLU A 139 -18.72 -4.97 0.54
N LEU A 140 -17.49 -4.48 0.68
CA LEU A 140 -16.28 -5.07 0.11
C LEU A 140 -15.41 -5.63 1.23
N ILE A 141 -14.90 -6.82 1.03
CA ILE A 141 -13.76 -7.37 1.79
C ILE A 141 -12.63 -7.58 0.80
N ALA A 142 -11.58 -6.78 0.91
CA ALA A 142 -10.40 -6.84 0.05
C ALA A 142 -9.22 -7.41 0.86
N ASP A 143 -8.82 -8.62 0.52
CA ASP A 143 -7.60 -9.25 0.99
C ASP A 143 -6.47 -8.82 0.07
N ILE A 144 -5.60 -7.96 0.59
CA ILE A 144 -4.55 -7.29 -0.17
C ILE A 144 -3.44 -8.27 -0.55
N ASP A 145 -3.06 -9.14 0.37
CA ASP A 145 -1.95 -10.08 0.17
C ASP A 145 -2.31 -11.21 -0.82
N ASN A 146 -3.58 -11.67 -0.80
CA ASN A 146 -4.05 -12.72 -1.68
C ASN A 146 -4.73 -12.19 -2.96
N ASN A 147 -4.74 -10.88 -3.17
CA ASN A 147 -5.38 -10.20 -4.30
C ASN A 147 -6.84 -10.65 -4.52
N LYS A 148 -7.59 -10.82 -3.42
CA LYS A 148 -8.97 -11.31 -3.44
C LYS A 148 -9.95 -10.20 -3.04
N ARG A 149 -11.03 -10.07 -3.80
CA ARG A 149 -12.14 -9.14 -3.55
C ARG A 149 -13.43 -9.92 -3.39
N ILE A 150 -14.13 -9.70 -2.28
CA ILE A 150 -15.47 -10.25 -2.02
C ILE A 150 -16.41 -9.06 -1.92
N LEU A 151 -17.35 -8.96 -2.83
CA LEU A 151 -18.34 -7.91 -2.85
C LEU A 151 -19.71 -8.51 -2.52
N ASN A 152 -20.36 -7.96 -1.50
CA ASN A 152 -21.64 -8.42 -1.01
C ASN A 152 -22.74 -7.36 -1.23
N SER A 153 -23.97 -7.81 -1.45
CA SER A 153 -25.16 -6.96 -1.43
C SER A 153 -25.61 -6.68 0.01
N ALA A 154 -26.40 -5.63 0.22
CA ALA A 154 -26.95 -5.28 1.54
C ALA A 154 -28.00 -6.32 2.01
N ASN A 155 -28.78 -6.84 1.07
CA ASN A 155 -29.86 -7.82 1.29
C ASN A 155 -30.15 -8.55 -0.01
N LYS A 156 -31.17 -9.45 0.01
CA LYS A 156 -31.58 -10.23 -1.18
C LYS A 156 -32.22 -9.39 -2.29
N GLU A 157 -32.61 -8.15 -2.00
CA GLU A 157 -33.26 -7.24 -2.95
C GLU A 157 -32.27 -6.31 -3.65
N THR A 158 -31.06 -6.14 -3.10
CA THR A 158 -29.98 -5.38 -3.70
C THR A 158 -29.04 -6.30 -4.46
N LEU A 159 -28.66 -5.88 -5.68
CA LEU A 159 -27.77 -6.66 -6.55
C LEU A 159 -26.31 -6.27 -6.35
N VAL A 160 -25.42 -7.23 -6.55
CA VAL A 160 -24.02 -6.97 -6.89
C VAL A 160 -23.97 -6.89 -8.41
N GLU A 161 -23.48 -5.79 -8.94
CA GLU A 161 -23.44 -5.52 -10.39
C GLU A 161 -21.99 -5.45 -10.88
N VAL A 162 -21.79 -5.93 -12.12
CA VAL A 162 -20.51 -5.81 -12.83
C VAL A 162 -20.80 -5.14 -14.17
N LEU A 163 -20.23 -3.97 -14.40
CA LEU A 163 -20.16 -3.32 -15.71
C LEU A 163 -18.79 -3.57 -16.31
N LEU A 164 -18.77 -4.13 -17.53
CA LEU A 164 -17.54 -4.37 -18.30
C LEU A 164 -17.44 -3.30 -19.38
N GLU A 165 -16.37 -2.52 -19.36
CA GLU A 165 -16.04 -1.60 -20.44
C GLU A 165 -15.33 -2.37 -21.56
N ASN A 166 -16.03 -2.63 -22.65
CA ASN A 166 -15.41 -3.16 -23.86
C ASN A 166 -14.82 -1.97 -24.64
N ASN A 167 -13.52 -1.77 -24.55
CA ASN A 167 -12.81 -0.93 -25.49
C ASN A 167 -12.83 -1.63 -26.87
N ALA A 168 -13.92 -1.47 -27.61
CA ALA A 168 -13.97 -1.81 -29.03
C ALA A 168 -13.17 -0.73 -29.78
N ASN A 169 -11.84 -0.89 -29.78
CA ASN A 169 -10.99 -0.23 -30.77
C ASN A 169 -10.83 -1.20 -31.94
N ASP A 170 -11.68 -1.05 -32.95
CA ASP A 170 -11.40 -1.47 -34.31
C ASP A 170 -10.51 -0.42 -35.01
#